data_5db1174f61b19864745af111a67bce98
#
_entry.id   5db1174f61b19864745af111a67bce98
#
_cell.length_a   1.000
_cell.length_b   1.000
_cell.length_c   1.000
_cell.angle_alpha   90.00
_cell.angle_beta   90.00
_cell.angle_gamma   90.00
#
_symmetry.space_group_name_H-M   'P 1'
#
loop_
_entity.id
_entity.type
_entity.pdbx_description
1 polymer ?
#
loop_
_entity_poly.entity_id
_entity_poly.type
_entity_poly.pdbx_seq_one_letter_code
_entity_poly.pdbx_strand_id
1 'polypeptide(L)'
;MQEPLKIAVDFDGTIVEHKYPEIGKEILFAFDTLKALQKQKHQLILWTYRSGKELDEAVEFCRQNGLEFYAVNSSYPEEEFDEYDTSRKIDADLFIDDRNIGGLPGWGEIYQMINPHEQPTLEDELRRLPKKRSLIQRLSGR
;
A
#
# COMPACT_ATOMS: atom_id res chain seq x y z
N MET A 1 -15.28 -4.48 14.64
CA MET A 1 -13.95 -4.82 14.15
C MET A 1 -14.07 -5.44 12.78
N GLN A 2 -13.28 -4.99 11.84
CA GLN A 2 -13.33 -5.50 10.48
C GLN A 2 -12.63 -6.85 10.38
N GLU A 3 -13.18 -7.75 9.56
CA GLU A 3 -12.52 -9.02 9.32
C GLU A 3 -11.25 -8.83 8.51
N PRO A 4 -10.22 -9.65 8.77
CA PRO A 4 -8.98 -9.57 8.00
C PRO A 4 -9.21 -9.83 6.52
N LEU A 5 -8.57 -9.03 5.69
CA LEU A 5 -8.64 -9.12 4.24
C LEU A 5 -7.30 -9.56 3.68
N LYS A 6 -7.34 -10.20 2.52
CA LYS A 6 -6.16 -10.40 1.69
C LYS A 6 -6.10 -9.25 0.70
N ILE A 7 -5.03 -8.49 0.75
CA ILE A 7 -4.88 -7.29 -0.06
C ILE A 7 -3.66 -7.44 -0.95
N ALA A 8 -3.89 -7.47 -2.24
CA ALA A 8 -2.81 -7.50 -3.23
C ALA A 8 -2.37 -6.08 -3.54
N VAL A 9 -1.08 -5.82 -3.47
CA VAL A 9 -0.52 -4.48 -3.64
C VAL A 9 0.53 -4.52 -4.75
N ASP A 10 0.36 -3.69 -5.75
CA ASP A 10 1.34 -3.49 -6.81
C ASP A 10 2.55 -2.73 -6.26
N PHE A 11 3.67 -2.79 -6.97
CA PHE A 11 4.90 -2.13 -6.53
C PHE A 11 5.18 -0.85 -7.33
N ASP A 12 5.53 -0.99 -8.62
CA ASP A 12 5.91 0.16 -9.45
C ASP A 12 4.70 1.03 -9.78
N GLY A 13 4.76 2.29 -9.41
CA GLY A 13 3.65 3.22 -9.60
C GLY A 13 2.64 3.19 -8.45
N THR A 14 2.80 2.32 -7.48
CA THR A 14 1.86 2.14 -6.36
C THR A 14 2.53 2.35 -5.02
N ILE A 15 3.57 1.57 -4.69
CA ILE A 15 4.37 1.78 -3.47
C ILE A 15 5.48 2.79 -3.75
N VAL A 16 6.09 2.69 -4.92
CA VAL A 16 7.16 3.60 -5.36
C VAL A 16 6.79 4.21 -6.70
N GLU A 17 7.39 5.35 -7.02
CA GLU A 17 7.27 5.93 -8.36
C GLU A 17 7.78 4.95 -9.40
N HIS A 18 7.18 4.99 -10.59
CA HIS A 18 7.52 4.04 -11.63
C HIS A 18 8.89 4.36 -12.24
N LYS A 19 9.88 3.54 -11.97
CA LYS A 19 11.24 3.66 -12.51
C LYS A 19 11.79 2.31 -12.97
N TYR A 20 10.93 1.36 -13.18
CA TYR A 20 11.33 0.00 -13.56
C TYR A 20 12.37 0.03 -14.69
N PRO A 21 13.46 -0.77 -14.63
CA PRO A 21 13.73 -1.84 -13.65
C PRO A 21 14.29 -1.35 -12.31
N GLU A 22 14.64 -0.08 -12.21
CA GLU A 22 15.12 0.50 -10.97
C GLU A 22 13.96 0.74 -10.01
N ILE A 23 14.28 1.06 -8.76
CA ILE A 23 13.26 1.33 -7.75
C ILE A 23 13.16 2.83 -7.56
N GLY A 24 11.97 3.38 -7.79
CA GLY A 24 11.70 4.79 -7.60
C GLY A 24 11.52 5.16 -6.14
N LYS A 25 11.25 6.43 -5.91
CA LYS A 25 11.00 6.93 -4.55
C LYS A 25 9.68 6.39 -4.02
N GLU A 26 9.62 6.21 -2.71
CA GLU A 26 8.39 5.85 -2.05
C GLU A 26 7.30 6.89 -2.34
N ILE A 27 6.11 6.41 -2.68
CA ILE A 27 4.94 7.28 -2.80
C ILE A 27 4.46 7.62 -1.40
N LEU A 28 4.12 8.88 -1.20
CA LEU A 28 3.82 9.43 0.12
C LEU A 28 2.84 8.55 0.90
N PHE A 29 3.23 8.18 2.11
CA PHE A 29 2.46 7.38 3.06
C PHE A 29 2.25 5.92 2.69
N ALA A 30 2.87 5.42 1.62
CA ALA A 30 2.66 4.04 1.21
C ALA A 30 3.04 3.04 2.31
N PHE A 31 4.27 3.11 2.80
CA PHE A 31 4.69 2.16 3.83
C PHE A 31 3.95 2.34 5.15
N ASP A 32 3.71 3.58 5.55
CA ASP A 32 2.98 3.84 6.78
C ASP A 32 1.60 3.21 6.74
N THR A 33 0.89 3.38 5.63
CA THR A 33 -0.44 2.82 5.46
C THR A 33 -0.41 1.29 5.42
N LEU A 34 0.52 0.71 4.67
CA LEU A 34 0.63 -0.74 4.57
C LEU A 34 0.96 -1.38 5.91
N LYS A 35 1.87 -0.77 6.67
CA LYS A 35 2.19 -1.27 8.00
C LYS A 35 1.00 -1.17 8.95
N ALA A 36 0.22 -0.09 8.84
CA ALA A 36 -0.98 0.06 9.66
C ALA A 36 -2.01 -1.03 9.33
N LEU A 37 -2.18 -1.33 8.04
CA LEU A 37 -3.07 -2.40 7.62
C LEU A 37 -2.61 -3.77 8.14
N GLN A 38 -1.30 -4.03 8.16
CA GLN A 38 -0.77 -5.27 8.74
C GLN A 38 -1.05 -5.35 10.24
N LYS A 39 -0.94 -4.24 10.96
CA LYS A 39 -1.27 -4.22 12.38
C LYS A 39 -2.74 -4.54 12.63
N GLN A 40 -3.58 -4.24 11.67
CA GLN A 40 -5.00 -4.59 11.72
C GLN A 40 -5.27 -6.02 11.28
N LYS A 41 -4.22 -6.82 11.08
CA LYS A 41 -4.27 -8.24 10.74
C LYS A 41 -4.63 -8.54 9.30
N HIS A 42 -4.63 -7.54 8.43
CA HIS A 42 -4.78 -7.80 7.00
C HIS A 42 -3.52 -8.49 6.47
N GLN A 43 -3.70 -9.37 5.51
CA GLN A 43 -2.61 -10.09 4.85
C GLN A 43 -2.27 -9.36 3.57
N LEU A 44 -1.04 -8.89 3.46
CA LEU A 44 -0.59 -8.15 2.28
C LEU A 44 0.16 -9.07 1.34
N ILE A 45 -0.22 -9.06 0.07
CA ILE A 45 0.44 -9.82 -0.98
C ILE A 45 1.10 -8.83 -1.92
N LEU A 46 2.38 -9.01 -2.19
CA LEU A 46 3.04 -8.21 -3.23
C LEU A 46 2.64 -8.80 -4.58
N TRP A 47 1.98 -8.01 -5.41
CA TRP A 47 1.46 -8.45 -6.71
C TRP A 47 2.05 -7.57 -7.78
N THR A 48 3.13 -8.04 -8.44
CA THR A 48 3.94 -7.20 -9.32
C THR A 48 4.32 -7.94 -10.60
N TYR A 49 4.53 -7.16 -11.65
CA TYR A 49 5.05 -7.67 -12.90
C TYR A 49 6.50 -8.12 -12.76
N ARG A 50 7.22 -7.64 -11.75
CA ARG A 50 8.62 -7.97 -11.54
C ARG A 50 8.81 -9.46 -11.32
N SER A 51 9.95 -9.96 -11.79
CA SER A 51 10.35 -11.35 -11.59
C SER A 51 11.87 -11.42 -11.40
N GLY A 52 12.38 -12.56 -10.95
CA GLY A 52 13.81 -12.78 -10.79
C GLY A 52 14.48 -11.74 -9.91
N LYS A 53 15.63 -11.24 -10.38
CA LYS A 53 16.43 -10.27 -9.63
C LYS A 53 15.63 -9.01 -9.27
N GLU A 54 14.88 -8.46 -10.21
CA GLU A 54 14.10 -7.25 -9.97
C GLU A 54 13.02 -7.47 -8.92
N LEU A 55 12.46 -8.65 -8.87
CA LEU A 55 11.50 -9.01 -7.82
C LEU A 55 12.19 -9.10 -6.46
N ASP A 56 13.34 -9.76 -6.41
CA ASP A 56 14.09 -9.88 -5.15
C ASP A 56 14.48 -8.51 -4.62
N GLU A 57 14.87 -7.60 -5.50
CA GLU A 57 15.22 -6.24 -5.12
C GLU A 57 14.01 -5.49 -4.53
N ALA A 58 12.83 -5.66 -5.13
CA ALA A 58 11.63 -5.02 -4.63
C ALA A 58 11.23 -5.54 -3.25
N VAL A 59 11.28 -6.86 -3.07
CA VAL A 59 10.98 -7.49 -1.78
C VAL A 59 11.94 -7.00 -0.71
N GLU A 60 13.23 -6.96 -1.03
CA GLU A 60 14.25 -6.51 -0.08
C GLU A 60 14.08 -5.03 0.26
N PHE A 61 13.75 -4.21 -0.73
CA PHE A 61 13.49 -2.79 -0.51
C PHE A 61 12.33 -2.61 0.49
N CYS A 62 11.25 -3.37 0.32
CA CYS A 62 10.12 -3.30 1.23
C CYS A 62 10.52 -3.79 2.63
N ARG A 63 11.29 -4.87 2.71
CA ARG A 63 11.76 -5.41 3.99
C ARG A 63 12.61 -4.38 4.74
N GLN A 64 13.48 -3.68 4.03
CA GLN A 64 14.31 -2.63 4.62
C GLN A 64 13.47 -1.46 5.14
N ASN A 65 12.28 -1.27 4.60
CA ASN A 65 11.34 -0.25 5.06
C ASN A 65 10.35 -0.80 6.09
N GLY A 66 10.61 -1.98 6.61
CA GLY A 66 9.82 -2.57 7.68
C GLY A 66 8.56 -3.30 7.24
N LEU A 67 8.47 -3.63 5.95
CA LEU A 67 7.29 -4.30 5.41
C LEU A 67 7.66 -5.68 4.86
N GLU A 68 7.12 -6.72 5.48
CA GLU A 68 7.23 -8.08 5.00
C GLU A 68 5.88 -8.57 4.55
N PHE A 69 5.81 -9.11 3.34
CA PHE A 69 4.54 -9.55 2.77
C PHE A 69 4.19 -10.97 3.21
N TYR A 70 2.89 -11.22 3.31
CA TYR A 70 2.36 -12.56 3.55
C TYR A 70 2.73 -13.51 2.42
N ALA A 71 2.64 -13.02 1.18
CA ALA A 71 2.99 -13.81 -0.01
C ALA A 71 3.46 -12.85 -1.11
N VAL A 72 4.17 -13.38 -2.09
CA VAL A 72 4.71 -12.61 -3.22
C VAL A 72 4.26 -13.30 -4.50
N ASN A 73 3.47 -12.60 -5.31
CA ASN A 73 2.95 -13.10 -6.58
C ASN A 73 2.26 -14.46 -6.47
N SER A 74 1.68 -14.72 -5.30
CA SER A 74 0.94 -15.96 -5.04
C SER A 74 -0.20 -15.70 -4.08
N SER A 75 -1.17 -16.58 -4.05
CA SER A 75 -2.34 -16.40 -3.19
C SER A 75 -2.05 -16.69 -1.73
N TYR A 76 -1.02 -17.49 -1.46
CA TYR A 76 -0.59 -17.86 -0.10
C TYR A 76 0.89 -18.23 -0.16
N PRO A 77 1.58 -18.24 1.00
CA PRO A 77 3.00 -18.62 1.02
C PRO A 77 3.18 -20.03 0.48
N GLU A 78 4.26 -20.24 -0.26
CA GLU A 78 4.65 -21.56 -0.78
C GLU A 78 3.69 -22.13 -1.82
N GLU A 79 2.76 -21.32 -2.33
CA GLU A 79 1.95 -21.76 -3.47
C GLU A 79 2.85 -21.97 -4.68
N GLU A 80 2.79 -23.17 -5.27
CA GLU A 80 3.53 -23.48 -6.48
C GLU A 80 2.59 -23.32 -7.68
N PHE A 81 3.08 -22.58 -8.67
CA PHE A 81 2.29 -22.38 -9.88
C PHE A 81 2.28 -23.64 -10.73
N ASP A 82 1.11 -24.14 -11.02
CA ASP A 82 0.89 -25.24 -11.93
C ASP A 82 -0.09 -24.76 -12.98
N GLU A 83 0.32 -24.81 -14.24
CA GLU A 83 -0.45 -24.30 -15.35
C GLU A 83 -1.88 -24.84 -15.43
N TYR A 84 -2.06 -26.05 -14.98
CA TYR A 84 -3.36 -26.74 -15.04
C TYR A 84 -4.24 -26.46 -13.79
N ASP A 85 -3.64 -26.49 -12.62
CA ASP A 85 -4.37 -26.42 -11.35
C ASP A 85 -4.34 -25.03 -10.69
N THR A 86 -3.46 -24.14 -11.11
CA THR A 86 -3.30 -22.84 -10.46
C THR A 86 -3.73 -21.73 -11.41
N SER A 87 -4.64 -20.86 -10.95
CA SER A 87 -4.99 -19.66 -11.71
C SER A 87 -3.81 -18.68 -11.71
N ARG A 88 -3.58 -18.00 -12.83
CA ARG A 88 -2.60 -16.90 -12.87
C ARG A 88 -3.05 -15.76 -11.97
N LYS A 89 -4.35 -15.49 -11.96
CA LYS A 89 -4.87 -14.45 -11.08
C LYS A 89 -4.91 -14.97 -9.66
N ILE A 90 -4.25 -14.25 -8.76
CA ILE A 90 -4.23 -14.61 -7.35
C ILE A 90 -5.60 -14.36 -6.71
N ASP A 91 -5.85 -15.07 -5.61
CA ASP A 91 -7.05 -14.91 -4.82
C ASP A 91 -6.80 -13.84 -3.75
N ALA A 92 -7.38 -12.67 -3.96
CA ALA A 92 -7.27 -11.56 -3.02
C ALA A 92 -8.62 -10.86 -2.94
N ASP A 93 -8.88 -10.26 -1.79
CA ASP A 93 -10.13 -9.54 -1.57
C ASP A 93 -10.10 -8.15 -2.21
N LEU A 94 -8.93 -7.51 -2.21
CA LEU A 94 -8.75 -6.18 -2.77
C LEU A 94 -7.44 -6.13 -3.55
N PHE A 95 -7.43 -5.28 -4.57
CA PHE A 95 -6.23 -5.00 -5.36
C PHE A 95 -5.95 -3.50 -5.32
N ILE A 96 -4.78 -3.12 -4.83
CA ILE A 96 -4.31 -1.73 -4.83
C ILE A 96 -3.27 -1.61 -5.93
N ASP A 97 -3.62 -0.89 -6.99
CA ASP A 97 -2.82 -0.85 -8.21
C ASP A 97 -3.05 0.48 -8.91
N ASP A 98 -1.99 1.09 -9.43
CA ASP A 98 -2.08 2.36 -10.16
C ASP A 98 -2.72 2.22 -11.54
N ARG A 99 -2.79 1.01 -12.06
CA ARG A 99 -3.36 0.75 -13.39
C ARG A 99 -4.84 0.39 -13.37
N ASN A 100 -5.52 0.64 -12.28
CA ASN A 100 -6.97 0.48 -12.20
C ASN A 100 -7.66 1.63 -12.92
N ILE A 101 -8.86 1.37 -13.42
CA ILE A 101 -9.69 2.45 -13.96
C ILE A 101 -9.92 3.46 -12.82
N GLY A 102 -9.67 4.73 -13.10
CA GLY A 102 -9.72 5.78 -12.08
C GLY A 102 -8.39 6.04 -11.41
N GLY A 103 -7.39 5.20 -11.65
CA GLY A 103 -6.05 5.41 -11.11
C GLY A 103 -5.90 4.95 -9.68
N LEU A 104 -4.90 5.48 -8.99
CA LEU A 104 -4.60 5.15 -7.62
C LEU A 104 -5.02 6.30 -6.71
N PRO A 105 -5.94 6.06 -5.75
CA PRO A 105 -6.22 7.07 -4.72
C PRO A 105 -4.98 7.31 -3.86
N GLY A 106 -4.93 8.44 -3.16
CA GLY A 106 -3.87 8.66 -2.20
C GLY A 106 -3.90 7.60 -1.09
N TRP A 107 -2.74 7.31 -0.51
CA TRP A 107 -2.64 6.25 0.49
C TRP A 107 -3.49 6.54 1.74
N GLY A 108 -3.64 7.81 2.11
CA GLY A 108 -4.55 8.18 3.20
C GLY A 108 -6.00 7.86 2.88
N GLU A 109 -6.42 8.11 1.63
CA GLU A 109 -7.76 7.75 1.18
C GLU A 109 -7.96 6.23 1.17
N ILE A 110 -6.95 5.50 0.70
CA ILE A 110 -6.99 4.03 0.68
C ILE A 110 -7.21 3.50 2.10
N TYR A 111 -6.48 4.05 3.07
CA TYR A 111 -6.65 3.65 4.46
C TYR A 111 -8.09 3.86 4.92
N GLN A 112 -8.67 5.02 4.61
CA GLN A 112 -10.05 5.33 5.00
C GLN A 112 -11.07 4.47 4.27
N MET A 113 -10.82 4.14 3.01
CA MET A 113 -11.70 3.25 2.26
C MET A 113 -11.75 1.85 2.88
N ILE A 114 -10.62 1.37 3.39
CA ILE A 114 -10.55 0.07 4.04
C ILE A 114 -11.10 0.14 5.47
N ASN A 115 -11.02 1.30 6.11
CA ASN A 115 -11.48 1.52 7.48
C ASN A 115 -12.58 2.59 7.52
N PRO A 116 -13.72 2.35 6.88
CA PRO A 116 -14.75 3.40 6.77
C PRO A 116 -15.39 3.78 8.09
N HIS A 117 -15.27 2.92 9.11
CA HIS A 117 -15.85 3.17 10.43
C HIS A 117 -14.87 3.85 11.38
N GLU A 118 -13.63 4.06 10.96
CA GLU A 118 -12.66 4.82 11.73
C GLU A 118 -12.81 6.28 11.37
N GLN A 119 -13.72 6.96 12.09
CA GLN A 119 -13.87 8.39 11.90
C GLN A 119 -12.71 9.10 12.58
N PRO A 120 -12.08 10.07 11.91
CA PRO A 120 -11.05 10.85 12.57
C PRO A 120 -11.66 11.60 13.74
N THR A 121 -10.95 11.64 14.87
CA THR A 121 -11.36 12.46 15.99
C THR A 121 -11.08 13.92 15.65
N LEU A 122 -11.71 14.82 16.39
CA LEU A 122 -11.42 16.24 16.23
C LEU A 122 -9.93 16.51 16.38
N GLU A 123 -9.29 15.79 17.29
CA GLU A 123 -7.85 15.92 17.51
C GLU A 123 -7.05 15.48 16.28
N ASP A 124 -7.46 14.40 15.64
CA ASP A 124 -6.82 13.93 14.42
C ASP A 124 -6.99 14.91 13.28
N GLU A 125 -8.17 15.50 13.17
CA GLU A 125 -8.44 16.49 12.15
C GLU A 125 -7.58 17.74 12.35
N LEU A 126 -7.40 18.16 13.58
CA LEU A 126 -6.57 19.30 13.89
C LEU A 126 -5.11 19.04 13.55
N ARG A 127 -4.64 17.80 13.74
CA ARG A 127 -3.27 17.43 13.36
C ARG A 127 -3.06 17.44 11.86
N ARG A 128 -4.09 17.19 11.08
CA ARG A 128 -4.00 17.19 9.62
C ARG A 128 -4.00 18.57 9.01
N LEU A 129 -4.48 19.56 9.74
CA LEU A 129 -4.48 20.92 9.27
C LEU A 129 -3.04 21.44 9.17
N PRO A 130 -2.80 22.43 8.30
CA PRO A 130 -1.52 23.13 8.30
C PRO A 130 -1.24 23.61 9.71
N LYS A 131 0.02 23.61 10.10
CA LYS A 131 0.38 24.04 11.45
C LYS A 131 -0.25 25.39 11.73
N LYS A 132 -0.81 25.51 12.92
CA LYS A 132 -1.47 26.72 13.33
C LYS A 132 -0.66 27.97 13.06
N ARG A 133 0.64 27.87 13.25
CA ARG A 133 1.54 28.95 12.95
C ARG A 133 1.42 29.43 11.51
N SER A 134 1.39 28.51 10.57
CA SER A 134 1.27 28.86 9.15
C SER A 134 -0.03 29.57 8.86
N LEU A 135 -1.11 29.12 9.48
CA LEU A 135 -2.42 29.73 9.32
C LEU A 135 -2.41 31.14 9.89
N ILE A 136 -1.90 31.27 11.09
CA ILE A 136 -1.81 32.56 11.75
C ILE A 136 -0.94 33.52 10.97
N GLN A 137 0.20 33.04 10.47
CA GLN A 137 1.08 33.86 9.67
C GLN A 137 0.40 34.38 8.42
N ARG A 138 -0.42 33.53 7.78
CA ARG A 138 -1.14 33.96 6.58
C ARG A 138 -2.23 34.96 6.92
N LEU A 139 -2.86 34.80 8.06
CA LEU A 139 -3.92 35.70 8.48
C LEU A 139 -3.39 37.05 8.98
N SER A 140 -2.24 37.05 9.62
CA SER A 140 -1.67 38.29 10.13
C SER A 140 -0.81 39.00 9.07
N GLY A 141 -0.87 38.53 7.94
CA GLY A 141 -0.15 39.13 6.89
C GLY A 141 1.14 38.71 6.62
N ARG A 142 0.68 38.40 7.06
CA ARG A 142 1.22 38.44 6.79
C ARG A 142 1.67 38.86 6.32
#